data_f012f37e5a8a85a7a4ba74833fd14ff6
#
_entry.id   f012f37e5a8a85a7a4ba74833fd14ff6
#
_cell.length_a   1.000
_cell.length_b   1.000
_cell.length_c   1.000
_cell.angle_alpha   90.00
_cell.angle_beta   90.00
_cell.angle_gamma   90.00
#
_symmetry.space_group_name_H-M   'P 1'
#
loop_
_entity.id
_entity.type
_entity.pdbx_description
1 polymer ?
#
loop_
_entity_poly.entity_id
_entity_poly.type
_entity_poly.pdbx_seq_one_letter_code
_entity_poly.pdbx_strand_id
1 'polypeptide(L)'
;TGVNDNISDGNQIFYVIINADNSTDDLNYRGFDPLDVPVVNVDDDIAGYFVSDISGDVYESGGNATFAIRLKTQPDNSSVNVTLSFSSSDTGEGTVSPDNLTFTYDDWNAYKNVTVYGVNDNLTDGNQTFSVIIEGDNQTLDSKYNSLDVDDIFVVNVDDDTPGFTITPISGPTSEDGGTATFTFKVNTVPD
;
A
#
# COMPACT_ATOMS: atom_id res chain seq x y z
N THR A 1 11.06 35.73 3.49
CA THR A 1 11.12 34.34 3.99
C THR A 1 10.63 33.42 2.90
N GLY A 2 11.28 32.27 2.74
CA GLY A 2 10.77 31.18 1.89
C GLY A 2 9.39 30.72 2.38
N VAL A 3 8.58 30.21 1.47
CA VAL A 3 7.29 29.59 1.76
C VAL A 3 7.47 28.08 1.61
N ASN A 4 7.12 27.34 2.69
CA ASN A 4 7.12 25.90 2.66
C ASN A 4 5.81 25.40 2.05
N ASP A 5 5.90 24.41 1.18
CA ASP A 5 4.74 23.66 0.67
C ASP A 5 4.94 22.15 0.93
N ASN A 6 4.29 21.27 0.24
CA ASN A 6 4.43 19.83 0.39
C ASN A 6 4.63 19.16 -0.98
N ILE A 7 5.19 19.89 -1.94
CA ILE A 7 5.43 19.42 -3.30
C ILE A 7 6.93 19.26 -3.49
N SER A 8 7.36 18.08 -3.94
CA SER A 8 8.74 17.83 -4.31
C SER A 8 9.01 18.42 -5.70
N ASP A 9 9.15 19.75 -5.81
CA ASP A 9 9.30 20.46 -7.10
C ASP A 9 10.72 21.02 -7.34
N GLY A 10 11.61 20.81 -6.38
CA GLY A 10 13.00 21.27 -6.39
C GLY A 10 13.11 22.76 -6.02
N ASN A 11 14.35 23.21 -5.90
CA ASN A 11 14.63 24.58 -5.47
C ASN A 11 14.01 25.59 -6.43
N GLN A 12 13.19 26.50 -5.88
CA GLN A 12 12.51 27.55 -6.64
C GLN A 12 13.22 28.89 -6.50
N ILE A 13 13.32 29.63 -7.60
CA ILE A 13 13.93 30.96 -7.61
C ILE A 13 12.82 32.01 -7.72
N PHE A 14 12.84 32.96 -6.78
CA PHE A 14 12.02 34.17 -6.85
C PHE A 14 12.88 35.41 -6.76
N TYR A 15 12.33 36.55 -7.13
CA TYR A 15 13.05 37.82 -7.12
C TYR A 15 12.44 38.79 -6.12
N VAL A 16 13.28 39.44 -5.31
CA VAL A 16 12.90 40.61 -4.58
C VAL A 16 12.97 41.79 -5.57
N ILE A 17 11.79 42.28 -5.95
CA ILE A 17 11.67 43.39 -6.88
C ILE A 17 12.00 44.69 -6.16
N ILE A 18 12.97 45.44 -6.70
CA ILE A 18 13.38 46.73 -6.19
C ILE A 18 12.99 47.76 -7.26
N ASN A 19 11.99 48.58 -6.97
CA ASN A 19 11.53 49.57 -7.90
C ASN A 19 12.19 50.91 -7.75
N ALA A 20 12.39 51.60 -8.83
CA ALA A 20 12.87 52.98 -8.80
C ALA A 20 11.88 53.91 -8.07
N ASP A 21 12.39 54.84 -7.26
CA ASP A 21 11.60 55.93 -6.74
C ASP A 21 11.54 57.10 -7.74
N ASN A 22 10.37 57.28 -8.35
CA ASN A 22 10.13 58.35 -9.30
C ASN A 22 9.65 59.63 -8.62
N SER A 23 9.43 59.61 -7.29
CA SER A 23 8.93 60.77 -6.50
C SER A 23 10.01 61.52 -5.73
N THR A 24 11.23 61.00 -5.69
CA THR A 24 12.34 61.64 -4.99
C THR A 24 12.70 63.00 -5.63
N ASP A 25 13.05 63.98 -4.79
CA ASP A 25 13.51 65.30 -5.22
C ASP A 25 14.97 65.27 -5.69
N ASP A 26 15.74 64.25 -5.37
CA ASP A 26 17.10 64.07 -5.85
C ASP A 26 17.08 63.48 -7.30
N LEU A 27 17.43 64.35 -8.23
CA LEU A 27 17.44 64.01 -9.67
C LEU A 27 18.45 62.91 -10.05
N ASN A 28 19.46 62.68 -9.22
CA ASN A 28 20.45 61.63 -9.46
C ASN A 28 19.88 60.23 -9.20
N TYR A 29 18.87 60.14 -8.35
CA TYR A 29 18.24 58.87 -7.96
C TYR A 29 16.85 58.70 -8.55
N ARG A 30 16.22 59.77 -9.09
CA ARG A 30 14.89 59.67 -9.70
C ARG A 30 14.89 58.75 -10.92
N GLY A 31 14.09 57.66 -10.78
CA GLY A 31 13.98 56.69 -11.87
C GLY A 31 15.21 55.79 -12.03
N PHE A 32 16.17 55.88 -11.10
CA PHE A 32 17.29 54.93 -11.09
C PHE A 32 16.81 53.57 -10.53
N ASP A 33 16.65 52.60 -11.44
CA ASP A 33 16.11 51.28 -11.15
C ASP A 33 17.24 50.29 -10.83
N PRO A 34 17.39 49.86 -9.56
CA PRO A 34 18.37 48.83 -9.18
C PRO A 34 18.01 47.47 -9.76
N LEU A 35 19.00 46.58 -9.85
CA LEU A 35 18.73 45.20 -10.23
C LEU A 35 17.94 44.49 -9.13
N ASP A 36 16.97 43.69 -9.52
CA ASP A 36 16.26 42.79 -8.65
C ASP A 36 17.19 41.74 -8.05
N VAL A 37 16.90 41.30 -6.83
CA VAL A 37 17.72 40.32 -6.10
C VAL A 37 17.10 38.92 -6.23
N PRO A 38 17.80 37.98 -6.91
CA PRO A 38 17.34 36.61 -6.94
C PRO A 38 17.52 35.96 -5.55
N VAL A 39 16.52 35.19 -5.14
CA VAL A 39 16.54 34.40 -3.90
C VAL A 39 16.11 32.99 -4.24
N VAL A 40 16.82 32.00 -3.71
CA VAL A 40 16.44 30.59 -3.83
C VAL A 40 15.61 30.19 -2.62
N ASN A 41 14.43 29.63 -2.84
CA ASN A 41 13.71 28.82 -1.87
C ASN A 41 14.17 27.39 -2.02
N VAL A 42 14.79 26.84 -1.00
CA VAL A 42 15.30 25.47 -1.01
C VAL A 42 14.15 24.52 -0.70
N ASP A 43 13.93 23.55 -1.61
CA ASP A 43 12.99 22.48 -1.41
C ASP A 43 13.55 21.43 -0.45
N ASP A 44 12.79 21.03 0.56
CA ASP A 44 13.10 19.96 1.50
C ASP A 44 12.13 18.77 1.41
N ASP A 45 11.23 18.76 0.44
CA ASP A 45 10.27 17.70 0.20
C ASP A 45 10.85 16.59 -0.71
N ILE A 46 10.59 15.34 -0.33
CA ILE A 46 11.01 14.17 -1.10
C ILE A 46 9.82 13.25 -1.31
N ALA A 47 9.49 12.98 -2.59
CA ALA A 47 8.43 12.05 -2.96
C ALA A 47 8.67 10.65 -2.38
N GLY A 48 7.61 9.97 -2.01
CA GLY A 48 7.67 8.64 -1.41
C GLY A 48 6.35 8.25 -0.78
N TYR A 49 6.38 7.13 -0.09
CA TYR A 49 5.22 6.56 0.59
C TYR A 49 5.47 6.39 2.08
N PHE A 50 4.43 6.59 2.88
CA PHE A 50 4.37 6.11 4.24
C PHE A 50 3.51 4.85 4.25
N VAL A 51 4.11 3.72 4.66
CA VAL A 51 3.43 2.44 4.83
C VAL A 51 3.49 2.10 6.30
N SER A 52 2.35 1.77 6.91
CA SER A 52 2.32 1.29 8.28
C SER A 52 2.75 -0.16 8.37
N ASP A 53 3.18 -0.60 9.55
CA ASP A 53 3.31 -2.02 9.82
C ASP A 53 1.97 -2.74 9.57
N ILE A 54 2.06 -4.01 9.14
CA ILE A 54 0.88 -4.87 9.03
C ILE A 54 0.39 -5.25 10.44
N SER A 55 -0.92 -5.38 10.61
CA SER A 55 -1.54 -5.59 11.93
C SER A 55 -1.28 -6.99 12.55
N GLY A 56 -0.77 -7.94 11.77
CA GLY A 56 -0.45 -9.28 12.23
C GLY A 56 -0.49 -10.31 11.11
N ASP A 57 -0.51 -11.58 11.48
CA ASP A 57 -0.64 -12.70 10.57
C ASP A 57 -2.08 -12.88 10.08
N VAL A 58 -2.27 -13.62 9.01
CA VAL A 58 -3.57 -14.11 8.54
C VAL A 58 -3.68 -15.60 8.86
N TYR A 59 -4.89 -16.16 8.75
CA TYR A 59 -5.17 -17.52 9.21
C TYR A 59 -6.04 -18.23 8.17
N GLU A 60 -5.77 -19.52 7.95
CA GLU A 60 -6.61 -20.37 7.11
C GLU A 60 -8.02 -20.55 7.67
N SER A 61 -8.15 -20.63 8.99
CA SER A 61 -9.44 -20.66 9.69
C SER A 61 -10.29 -19.40 9.53
N GLY A 62 -9.75 -18.41 8.83
CA GLY A 62 -10.35 -17.08 8.64
C GLY A 62 -9.70 -16.03 9.52
N GLY A 63 -9.70 -14.84 9.03
CA GLY A 63 -9.07 -13.67 9.64
C GLY A 63 -8.44 -12.81 8.57
N ASN A 64 -8.10 -11.62 8.94
CA ASN A 64 -7.43 -10.68 8.05
C ASN A 64 -6.42 -9.84 8.81
N ALA A 65 -5.45 -9.34 8.08
CA ALA A 65 -4.53 -8.32 8.54
C ALA A 65 -4.68 -7.06 7.68
N THR A 66 -4.32 -5.92 8.22
CA THR A 66 -4.45 -4.63 7.54
C THR A 66 -3.17 -3.82 7.67
N PHE A 67 -2.88 -3.05 6.64
CA PHE A 67 -1.92 -1.96 6.70
C PHE A 67 -2.49 -0.71 6.05
N ALA A 68 -1.88 0.42 6.26
CA ALA A 68 -2.33 1.68 5.70
C ALA A 68 -1.19 2.38 4.96
N ILE A 69 -1.51 3.04 3.86
CA ILE A 69 -0.53 3.73 3.02
C ILE A 69 -1.02 5.13 2.68
N ARG A 70 -0.07 6.09 2.55
CA ARG A 70 -0.30 7.43 2.01
C ARG A 70 0.96 7.95 1.32
N LEU A 71 0.82 9.00 0.53
CA LEU A 71 1.98 9.67 -0.06
C LEU A 71 2.73 10.51 1.00
N LYS A 72 4.01 10.77 0.75
CA LYS A 72 4.83 11.72 1.53
C LYS A 72 4.66 13.15 1.08
N THR A 73 4.51 13.36 -0.23
CA THR A 73 4.34 14.68 -0.84
C THR A 73 3.08 14.73 -1.69
N GLN A 74 2.58 15.92 -1.90
CA GLN A 74 1.44 16.19 -2.75
C GLN A 74 1.83 15.98 -4.23
N PRO A 75 0.97 15.38 -5.06
CA PRO A 75 1.20 15.34 -6.50
C PRO A 75 1.33 16.74 -7.10
N ASP A 76 2.13 16.88 -8.17
CA ASP A 76 2.50 18.17 -8.78
C ASP A 76 1.34 19.12 -9.09
N ASN A 77 0.15 18.60 -9.38
CA ASN A 77 -1.04 19.40 -9.61
C ASN A 77 -2.34 18.59 -9.50
N SER A 78 -3.48 19.28 -9.46
CA SER A 78 -4.80 18.70 -9.26
C SER A 78 -5.30 17.79 -10.39
N SER A 79 -4.59 17.72 -11.49
CA SER A 79 -4.94 16.85 -12.63
C SER A 79 -4.13 15.55 -12.65
N VAL A 80 -3.22 15.38 -11.69
CA VAL A 80 -2.34 14.20 -11.58
C VAL A 80 -2.80 13.33 -10.42
N ASN A 81 -2.91 12.05 -10.69
CA ASN A 81 -3.16 11.02 -9.70
C ASN A 81 -1.96 10.07 -9.62
N VAL A 82 -1.75 9.49 -8.45
CA VAL A 82 -0.76 8.43 -8.20
C VAL A 82 -1.52 7.19 -7.79
N THR A 83 -1.34 6.09 -8.51
CA THR A 83 -2.01 4.82 -8.25
C THR A 83 -0.99 3.76 -7.84
N LEU A 84 -1.27 3.04 -6.78
CA LEU A 84 -0.55 1.82 -6.39
C LEU A 84 -1.37 0.61 -6.73
N SER A 85 -0.75 -0.46 -7.21
CA SER A 85 -1.36 -1.77 -7.36
C SER A 85 -0.83 -2.75 -6.33
N PHE A 86 -1.70 -3.68 -5.92
CA PHE A 86 -1.41 -4.68 -4.90
C PHE A 86 -1.73 -6.06 -5.44
N SER A 87 -0.79 -6.99 -5.26
CA SER A 87 -0.99 -8.39 -5.58
C SER A 87 -0.37 -9.30 -4.54
N SER A 88 -0.80 -10.55 -4.48
CA SER A 88 -0.17 -11.58 -3.66
C SER A 88 0.89 -12.31 -4.48
N SER A 89 2.04 -12.59 -3.88
CA SER A 89 3.06 -13.46 -4.47
C SER A 89 2.60 -14.93 -4.54
N ASP A 90 1.65 -15.31 -3.67
CA ASP A 90 1.04 -16.63 -3.64
C ASP A 90 -0.46 -16.51 -3.33
N THR A 91 -1.29 -16.71 -4.35
CA THR A 91 -2.74 -16.62 -4.21
C THR A 91 -3.37 -17.89 -3.61
N GLY A 92 -2.59 -18.95 -3.45
CA GLY A 92 -2.98 -20.14 -2.67
C GLY A 92 -2.96 -19.86 -1.17
N GLU A 93 -2.09 -18.95 -0.74
CA GLU A 93 -1.89 -18.62 0.67
C GLU A 93 -2.59 -17.34 1.10
N GLY A 94 -2.70 -16.36 0.22
CA GLY A 94 -3.31 -15.09 0.58
C GLY A 94 -3.79 -14.27 -0.59
N THR A 95 -4.75 -13.40 -0.29
CA THR A 95 -5.29 -12.41 -1.22
C THR A 95 -5.29 -11.03 -0.61
N VAL A 96 -5.34 -10.00 -1.44
CA VAL A 96 -5.28 -8.60 -1.04
C VAL A 96 -6.45 -7.81 -1.59
N SER A 97 -6.95 -6.85 -0.84
CA SER A 97 -8.04 -5.96 -1.26
C SER A 97 -7.91 -4.58 -0.60
N PRO A 98 -8.10 -3.49 -1.37
CA PRO A 98 -8.31 -3.46 -2.82
C PRO A 98 -7.05 -3.86 -3.57
N ASP A 99 -7.18 -4.17 -4.87
CA ASP A 99 -6.07 -4.46 -5.77
C ASP A 99 -5.35 -3.20 -6.27
N ASN A 100 -5.92 -2.02 -6.03
CA ASN A 100 -5.31 -0.73 -6.31
C ASN A 100 -5.83 0.37 -5.38
N LEU A 101 -5.01 1.40 -5.17
CA LEU A 101 -5.37 2.64 -4.49
C LEU A 101 -4.88 3.82 -5.31
N THR A 102 -5.76 4.79 -5.50
CA THR A 102 -5.41 6.04 -6.19
C THR A 102 -5.40 7.20 -5.21
N PHE A 103 -4.33 7.98 -5.22
CA PHE A 103 -4.17 9.21 -4.46
C PHE A 103 -4.28 10.41 -5.39
N THR A 104 -5.00 11.41 -4.93
CA THR A 104 -5.22 12.66 -5.66
C THR A 104 -4.51 13.82 -4.98
N TYR A 105 -4.50 14.98 -5.64
CA TYR A 105 -3.99 16.22 -5.06
C TYR A 105 -4.64 16.59 -3.72
N ASP A 106 -5.93 16.23 -3.51
CA ASP A 106 -6.69 16.61 -2.32
C ASP A 106 -6.60 15.59 -1.18
N ASP A 107 -6.30 14.31 -1.48
CA ASP A 107 -6.31 13.24 -0.49
C ASP A 107 -4.95 12.50 -0.32
N TRP A 108 -3.88 13.03 -0.89
CA TRP A 108 -2.54 12.44 -0.91
C TRP A 108 -2.02 12.05 0.48
N ASN A 109 -2.33 12.83 1.51
CA ASN A 109 -1.87 12.61 2.89
C ASN A 109 -2.87 11.82 3.74
N ALA A 110 -3.99 11.39 3.18
CA ALA A 110 -4.95 10.54 3.87
C ALA A 110 -4.49 9.08 3.82
N TYR A 111 -4.41 8.42 4.98
CA TYR A 111 -4.15 6.99 5.01
C TYR A 111 -5.30 6.21 4.39
N LYS A 112 -4.98 5.33 3.46
CA LYS A 112 -5.91 4.37 2.83
C LYS A 112 -5.53 2.97 3.26
N ASN A 113 -6.52 2.17 3.66
CA ASN A 113 -6.30 0.83 4.16
C ASN A 113 -6.27 -0.19 3.05
N VAL A 114 -5.39 -1.17 3.21
CA VAL A 114 -5.32 -2.40 2.44
C VAL A 114 -5.52 -3.57 3.40
N THR A 115 -6.35 -4.52 3.01
CA THR A 115 -6.66 -5.71 3.80
C THR A 115 -6.10 -6.94 3.11
N VAL A 116 -5.44 -7.80 3.88
CA VAL A 116 -4.89 -9.08 3.45
C VAL A 116 -5.71 -10.17 4.10
N TYR A 117 -6.09 -11.17 3.33
CA TYR A 117 -6.89 -12.32 3.77
C TYR A 117 -6.08 -13.60 3.60
N GLY A 118 -6.05 -14.45 4.60
CA GLY A 118 -5.58 -15.83 4.49
C GLY A 118 -6.50 -16.65 3.58
N VAL A 119 -5.93 -17.56 2.86
CA VAL A 119 -6.66 -18.54 2.04
C VAL A 119 -6.58 -19.89 2.71
N ASN A 120 -7.73 -20.52 2.89
CA ASN A 120 -7.82 -21.85 3.47
C ASN A 120 -7.63 -22.91 2.38
N ASP A 121 -6.81 -23.90 2.65
CA ASP A 121 -6.78 -25.11 1.85
C ASP A 121 -7.10 -26.35 2.72
N ASN A 122 -6.62 -27.52 2.45
CA ASN A 122 -6.78 -28.72 3.27
C ASN A 122 -5.46 -29.52 3.31
N LEU A 123 -4.34 -28.83 3.16
CA LEU A 123 -3.00 -29.38 3.29
C LEU A 123 -2.51 -29.18 4.72
N THR A 124 -1.69 -30.07 5.20
CA THR A 124 -0.98 -29.89 6.48
C THR A 124 0.46 -29.56 6.14
N ASP A 125 0.69 -28.34 5.65
CA ASP A 125 2.01 -27.91 5.16
C ASP A 125 2.70 -26.92 6.09
N GLY A 126 2.01 -26.57 7.21
CA GLY A 126 2.49 -25.61 8.20
C GLY A 126 2.38 -24.17 7.72
N ASN A 127 2.68 -23.23 8.61
CA ASN A 127 2.54 -21.81 8.33
C ASN A 127 3.34 -21.40 7.08
N GLN A 128 2.65 -20.83 6.10
CA GLN A 128 3.24 -20.39 4.85
C GLN A 128 3.46 -18.87 4.85
N THR A 129 4.57 -18.43 4.22
CA THR A 129 4.88 -17.01 4.11
C THR A 129 4.75 -16.57 2.66
N PHE A 130 3.99 -15.51 2.44
CA PHE A 130 3.87 -14.86 1.13
C PHE A 130 4.11 -13.35 1.25
N SER A 131 4.21 -12.66 0.12
CA SER A 131 4.36 -11.21 0.08
C SER A 131 3.15 -10.54 -0.54
N VAL A 132 2.76 -9.41 0.02
CA VAL A 132 1.95 -8.42 -0.69
C VAL A 132 2.92 -7.57 -1.52
N ILE A 133 2.87 -7.75 -2.82
CA ILE A 133 3.67 -7.00 -3.79
C ILE A 133 2.98 -5.66 -4.01
N ILE A 134 3.76 -4.57 -3.85
CA ILE A 134 3.26 -3.20 -4.00
C ILE A 134 4.00 -2.54 -5.16
N GLU A 135 3.29 -2.29 -6.26
CA GLU A 135 3.87 -1.69 -7.45
C GLU A 135 3.43 -0.23 -7.59
N GLY A 136 4.41 0.65 -7.82
CA GLY A 136 4.19 2.06 -8.11
C GLY A 136 3.60 2.30 -9.50
N ASP A 137 2.90 3.39 -9.64
CA ASP A 137 2.29 3.82 -10.91
C ASP A 137 3.37 4.20 -11.94
N ASN A 138 3.50 3.41 -12.99
CA ASN A 138 4.43 3.68 -14.10
C ASN A 138 3.82 4.55 -15.21
N GLN A 139 2.59 5.03 -15.04
CA GLN A 139 1.86 5.86 -15.98
C GLN A 139 1.45 7.23 -15.43
N THR A 140 1.73 7.49 -14.14
CA THR A 140 1.46 8.80 -13.56
C THR A 140 2.24 9.89 -14.29
N LEU A 141 1.63 11.05 -14.45
CA LEU A 141 2.28 12.22 -15.01
C LEU A 141 3.20 12.94 -13.99
N ASP A 142 3.14 12.55 -12.73
CA ASP A 142 4.08 13.02 -11.72
C ASP A 142 5.40 12.25 -11.83
N SER A 143 6.42 12.92 -12.34
CA SER A 143 7.72 12.30 -12.62
C SER A 143 8.44 11.79 -11.37
N LYS A 144 8.08 12.26 -10.17
CA LYS A 144 8.69 11.84 -8.91
C LYS A 144 8.07 10.56 -8.37
N TYR A 145 6.80 10.29 -8.73
CA TYR A 145 6.09 9.07 -8.37
C TYR A 145 6.11 8.00 -9.47
N ASN A 146 6.49 8.39 -10.70
CA ASN A 146 6.54 7.46 -11.82
C ASN A 146 7.54 6.32 -11.55
N SER A 147 7.03 5.10 -11.41
CA SER A 147 7.80 3.88 -11.11
C SER A 147 8.62 3.95 -9.80
N LEU A 148 8.18 4.79 -8.87
CA LEU A 148 8.78 4.82 -7.54
C LEU A 148 8.41 3.54 -6.80
N ASP A 149 9.43 2.78 -6.42
CA ASP A 149 9.28 1.48 -5.76
C ASP A 149 8.82 1.61 -4.31
N VAL A 150 8.04 0.64 -3.85
CA VAL A 150 7.55 0.51 -2.48
C VAL A 150 7.92 -0.87 -1.98
N ASP A 151 8.52 -0.95 -0.80
CA ASP A 151 8.89 -2.24 -0.20
C ASP A 151 7.67 -3.15 -0.05
N ASP A 152 7.82 -4.42 -0.43
CA ASP A 152 6.81 -5.46 -0.26
C ASP A 152 6.60 -5.80 1.22
N ILE A 153 5.38 -6.26 1.55
CA ILE A 153 5.02 -6.64 2.90
C ILE A 153 4.95 -8.17 3.01
N PHE A 154 5.76 -8.75 3.91
CA PHE A 154 5.70 -10.18 4.22
C PHE A 154 4.57 -10.48 5.20
N VAL A 155 3.83 -11.54 4.92
CA VAL A 155 2.66 -11.98 5.70
C VAL A 155 2.75 -13.49 5.89
N VAL A 156 2.38 -13.96 7.06
CA VAL A 156 2.26 -15.39 7.34
C VAL A 156 0.80 -15.80 7.30
N ASN A 157 0.47 -16.86 6.54
CA ASN A 157 -0.78 -17.58 6.64
C ASN A 157 -0.59 -18.72 7.63
N VAL A 158 -1.37 -18.73 8.69
CA VAL A 158 -1.26 -19.72 9.77
C VAL A 158 -2.14 -20.92 9.44
N ASP A 159 -1.48 -22.08 9.27
CA ASP A 159 -2.11 -23.37 9.01
C ASP A 159 -2.94 -23.83 10.23
N ASP A 160 -4.17 -24.29 10.00
CA ASP A 160 -5.06 -24.86 11.01
C ASP A 160 -5.43 -26.32 10.72
N ASP A 161 -4.84 -26.91 9.70
CA ASP A 161 -5.10 -28.28 9.30
C ASP A 161 -4.31 -29.30 10.13
N THR A 162 -4.98 -30.36 10.47
CA THR A 162 -4.39 -31.46 11.26
C THR A 162 -4.69 -32.80 10.60
N PRO A 163 -3.65 -33.62 10.32
CA PRO A 163 -3.85 -34.95 9.76
C PRO A 163 -4.71 -35.81 10.68
N GLY A 164 -5.63 -36.57 10.10
CA GLY A 164 -6.49 -37.42 10.87
C GLY A 164 -7.56 -38.12 10.06
N PHE A 165 -8.43 -38.79 10.78
CA PHE A 165 -9.54 -39.50 10.17
C PHE A 165 -10.84 -39.18 10.91
N THR A 166 -11.90 -39.01 10.15
CA THR A 166 -13.26 -38.91 10.67
C THR A 166 -13.99 -40.20 10.35
N ILE A 167 -14.50 -40.88 11.38
CA ILE A 167 -15.25 -42.14 11.28
C ILE A 167 -16.63 -41.90 11.85
N THR A 168 -17.68 -42.20 11.07
CA THR A 168 -19.05 -42.15 11.60
C THR A 168 -19.35 -43.37 12.49
N PRO A 169 -20.24 -43.22 13.46
CA PRO A 169 -20.77 -44.38 14.18
C PRO A 169 -21.37 -45.40 13.21
N ILE A 170 -21.26 -46.68 13.58
CA ILE A 170 -21.86 -47.77 12.80
C ILE A 170 -23.39 -47.64 12.80
N SER A 171 -24.02 -47.91 11.64
CA SER A 171 -25.46 -47.70 11.42
C SER A 171 -26.38 -48.63 12.28
N GLY A 172 -25.83 -49.66 12.85
CA GLY A 172 -26.56 -50.58 13.71
C GLY A 172 -25.86 -51.94 13.83
N PRO A 173 -26.48 -52.92 14.51
CA PRO A 173 -25.94 -54.26 14.58
C PRO A 173 -26.07 -55.00 13.23
N THR A 174 -25.22 -56.02 13.04
CA THR A 174 -25.38 -57.04 11.99
C THR A 174 -26.24 -58.18 12.56
N SER A 175 -26.83 -59.03 11.67
CA SER A 175 -27.57 -60.20 12.07
C SER A 175 -27.09 -61.44 11.33
N GLU A 176 -27.30 -62.65 11.92
CA GLU A 176 -26.96 -63.93 11.29
C GLU A 176 -27.83 -64.23 10.07
N ASP A 177 -28.97 -63.54 9.93
CA ASP A 177 -29.84 -63.61 8.76
C ASP A 177 -29.38 -62.71 7.60
N GLY A 178 -28.15 -62.19 7.67
CA GLY A 178 -27.53 -61.38 6.58
C GLY A 178 -27.78 -59.89 6.72
N GLY A 179 -28.22 -59.40 7.87
CA GLY A 179 -28.29 -57.95 8.13
C GLY A 179 -26.89 -57.27 8.07
N THR A 180 -26.82 -56.13 7.43
CA THR A 180 -25.58 -55.37 7.25
C THR A 180 -25.57 -54.10 8.07
N ALA A 181 -24.39 -53.66 8.45
CA ALA A 181 -24.15 -52.36 9.06
C ALA A 181 -23.05 -51.64 8.29
N THR A 182 -23.14 -50.33 8.24
CA THR A 182 -22.20 -49.46 7.50
C THR A 182 -21.67 -48.35 8.43
N PHE A 183 -20.48 -47.88 8.11
CA PHE A 183 -19.90 -46.65 8.63
C PHE A 183 -19.20 -45.95 7.49
N THR A 184 -18.93 -44.67 7.61
CA THR A 184 -18.14 -43.90 6.65
C THR A 184 -16.80 -43.52 7.26
N PHE A 185 -15.80 -43.47 6.43
CA PHE A 185 -14.44 -43.09 6.74
C PHE A 185 -13.99 -41.98 5.82
N LYS A 186 -13.38 -40.95 6.37
CA LYS A 186 -12.85 -39.81 5.61
C LYS A 186 -11.49 -39.43 6.19
N VAL A 187 -10.51 -39.07 5.33
CA VAL A 187 -9.32 -38.34 5.73
C VAL A 187 -9.67 -36.90 6.01
N ASN A 188 -9.04 -36.24 6.98
CA ASN A 188 -9.33 -34.86 7.33
C ASN A 188 -8.60 -33.88 6.41
N THR A 189 -7.37 -34.22 5.97
CA THR A 189 -6.53 -33.39 5.12
C THR A 189 -6.18 -34.14 3.84
N VAL A 190 -5.74 -33.43 2.83
CA VAL A 190 -5.24 -34.01 1.57
C VAL A 190 -3.91 -34.71 1.85
N PRO A 191 -3.74 -36.00 1.53
CA PRO A 191 -2.43 -36.65 1.62
C PRO A 191 -1.46 -36.08 0.58
N ASP A 192 -0.18 -35.94 0.96
CA ASP A 192 0.94 -35.54 0.10
C ASP A 192 1.23 -36.54 -1.04
#